data_310e2585a933c9069a654cdfe1e2bbc3
#
_entry.id   310e2585a933c9069a654cdfe1e2bbc3
#
_cell.length_a   1.000
_cell.length_b   1.000
_cell.length_c   1.000
_cell.angle_alpha   90.00
_cell.angle_beta   90.00
_cell.angle_gamma   90.00
#
_symmetry.space_group_name_H-M   'P 1'
#
loop_
_entity.id
_entity.type
_entity.pdbx_description
1 polymer ?
#
loop_
_entity_poly.entity_id
_entity_poly.type
_entity_poly.pdbx_seq_one_letter_code
_entity_poly.pdbx_strand_id
1 'polypeptide(L)' 'MKNHIELTVHTAAKNERRRVQINAEANAVLMDLYRATGLPVGYIVSQMIIQGANFVDIVEEGS' A
#
# COMPACT_ATOMS: atom_id res chain seq x y z
N MET A 1 16.68 -1.76 7.44
CA MET A 1 15.35 -2.19 7.00
C MET A 1 14.29 -1.45 7.79
N LYS A 2 13.27 -0.96 7.12
CA LYS A 2 12.25 -0.19 7.79
C LYS A 2 11.23 -1.10 8.44
N ASN A 3 10.86 -0.74 9.66
CA ASN A 3 9.88 -1.51 10.40
C ASN A 3 8.51 -0.87 10.40
N HIS A 4 8.34 0.24 9.72
CA HIS A 4 7.04 0.89 9.69
C HIS A 4 6.83 1.58 8.36
N ILE A 5 5.58 1.89 8.11
CA ILE A 5 5.14 2.56 6.90
C ILE A 5 4.65 3.94 7.28
N GLU A 6 5.10 4.95 6.57
CA GLU A 6 4.73 6.32 6.88
C GLU A 6 3.86 6.86 5.77
N LEU A 7 2.70 7.35 6.13
CA LEU A 7 1.79 7.98 5.18
C LEU A 7 1.62 9.43 5.58
N THR A 8 2.01 10.31 4.67
CA THR A 8 1.96 11.74 4.93
C THR A 8 0.68 12.30 4.32
N VAL A 9 -0.11 12.94 5.15
CA VAL A 9 -1.37 13.52 4.71
C VAL A 9 -1.18 15.00 4.48
N HIS A 10 -1.35 15.43 3.24
CA HIS A 10 -1.20 16.84 2.90
C HIS A 10 -2.53 17.57 2.94
N THR A 11 -3.43 17.12 2.13
CA THR A 11 -4.73 17.75 2.03
C THR A 11 -5.78 16.69 1.94
N ALA A 12 -6.85 16.90 2.65
CA ALA A 12 -7.92 15.94 2.61
C ALA A 12 -8.57 15.94 1.25
N ALA A 13 -8.27 14.97 0.45
CA ALA A 13 -8.92 14.81 -0.82
C ALA A 13 -9.90 13.68 -0.65
N LYS A 14 -11.15 13.97 -0.86
CA LYS A 14 -12.15 12.94 -0.80
C LYS A 14 -12.15 12.18 -2.09
N ASN A 15 -11.67 10.99 -2.01
CA ASN A 15 -11.68 10.13 -3.17
C ASN A 15 -12.52 8.94 -2.82
N GLU A 16 -13.70 8.88 -3.38
CA GLU A 16 -14.62 7.83 -3.04
C GLU A 16 -14.58 6.67 -3.98
N ARG A 17 -13.68 6.74 -4.94
CA ARG A 17 -13.58 5.66 -5.89
C ARG A 17 -12.78 4.53 -5.31
N ARG A 18 -13.20 3.32 -5.67
CA ARG A 18 -12.49 2.15 -5.18
C ARG A 18 -11.39 1.70 -6.09
N ARG A 19 -11.23 2.35 -7.22
CA ARG A 19 -10.17 2.01 -8.13
C ARG A 19 -8.84 2.45 -7.54
N VAL A 20 -7.89 1.54 -7.50
CA VAL A 20 -6.58 1.82 -6.95
C VAL A 20 -5.54 1.67 -8.04
N GLN A 21 -4.71 2.69 -8.17
CA GLN A 21 -3.60 2.64 -9.10
C GLN A 21 -2.32 2.52 -8.31
N ILE A 22 -1.44 1.63 -8.74
CA ILE A 22 -0.14 1.49 -8.10
C ILE A 22 0.92 1.90 -9.12
N ASN A 23 2.03 2.41 -8.60
CA ASN A 23 3.11 2.84 -9.48
C ASN A 23 3.92 1.64 -9.96
N ALA A 24 4.87 1.92 -10.85
CA ALA A 24 5.65 0.86 -11.47
C ALA A 24 6.48 0.09 -10.45
N GLU A 25 7.00 0.79 -9.45
CA GLU A 25 7.81 0.15 -8.43
C GLU A 25 6.98 -0.83 -7.59
N ALA A 26 5.80 -0.38 -7.17
CA ALA A 26 4.92 -1.24 -6.40
C ALA A 26 4.46 -2.44 -7.24
N ASN A 27 4.20 -2.20 -8.51
CA ASN A 27 3.79 -3.28 -9.40
C ASN A 27 4.89 -4.32 -9.55
N ALA A 28 6.15 -3.88 -9.62
CA ALA A 28 7.26 -4.81 -9.73
C ALA A 28 7.35 -5.72 -8.50
N VAL A 29 7.19 -5.13 -7.33
CA VAL A 29 7.20 -5.91 -6.08
C VAL A 29 6.04 -6.90 -6.08
N LEU A 30 4.88 -6.43 -6.49
CA LEU A 30 3.69 -7.27 -6.52
C LEU A 30 3.89 -8.47 -7.45
N MET A 31 4.45 -8.21 -8.64
CA MET A 31 4.69 -9.28 -9.58
C MET A 31 5.71 -10.30 -9.07
N ASP A 32 6.72 -9.81 -8.37
CA ASP A 32 7.69 -10.70 -7.75
C ASP A 32 7.04 -11.62 -6.72
N LEU A 33 6.15 -11.06 -5.92
CA LEU A 33 5.43 -11.85 -4.93
C LEU A 33 4.50 -12.85 -5.59
N TYR A 34 3.87 -12.43 -6.66
CA TYR A 34 2.98 -13.33 -7.39
C TYR A 34 3.76 -14.52 -7.95
N ARG A 35 4.92 -14.27 -8.54
CA ARG A 35 5.72 -15.34 -9.10
C ARG A 35 6.26 -16.26 -8.02
N ALA A 36 6.60 -15.69 -6.88
CA ALA A 36 7.17 -16.48 -5.79
C ALA A 36 6.14 -17.34 -5.08
N THR A 37 4.90 -16.88 -5.03
CA THR A 37 3.89 -17.55 -4.22
C THR A 37 2.81 -18.25 -5.03
N GLY A 38 2.52 -17.75 -6.22
CA GLY A 38 1.41 -18.27 -7.00
C GLY A 38 0.04 -17.85 -6.48
N LEU A 39 0.02 -16.97 -5.49
CA LEU A 39 -1.25 -16.52 -4.92
C LEU A 39 -1.90 -15.46 -5.80
N PRO A 40 -3.22 -15.37 -5.78
CA PRO A 40 -3.91 -14.34 -6.56
C PRO A 40 -3.46 -12.94 -6.15
N VAL A 41 -3.34 -12.06 -7.15
CA VAL A 41 -2.86 -10.70 -6.91
C VAL A 41 -3.73 -9.97 -5.89
N GLY A 42 -5.06 -10.11 -6.01
CA GLY A 42 -5.95 -9.46 -5.07
C GLY A 42 -5.73 -9.91 -3.64
N TYR A 43 -5.45 -11.19 -3.45
CA TYR A 43 -5.19 -11.73 -2.13
C TYR A 43 -3.88 -11.16 -1.57
N ILE A 44 -2.83 -11.12 -2.41
CA ILE A 44 -1.54 -10.59 -1.99
C ILE A 44 -1.70 -9.14 -1.53
N VAL A 45 -2.34 -8.32 -2.35
CA VAL A 45 -2.52 -6.91 -2.03
C VAL A 45 -3.32 -6.76 -0.73
N SER A 46 -4.39 -7.52 -0.60
CA SER A 46 -5.23 -7.44 0.59
C SER A 46 -4.46 -7.80 1.85
N GLN A 47 -3.67 -8.86 1.78
CA GLN A 47 -2.90 -9.27 2.94
C GLN A 47 -1.82 -8.26 3.29
N MET A 48 -1.19 -7.67 2.29
CA MET A 48 -0.18 -6.66 2.54
C MET A 48 -0.79 -5.44 3.23
N ILE A 49 -1.99 -5.07 2.83
CA ILE A 49 -2.68 -3.93 3.44
C ILE A 49 -3.04 -4.26 4.89
N ILE A 50 -3.62 -5.43 5.11
CA ILE A 50 -4.05 -5.82 6.44
C ILE A 50 -2.85 -5.91 7.38
N GLN A 51 -1.81 -6.58 6.95
CA GLN A 51 -0.65 -6.80 7.81
C GLN A 51 0.19 -5.55 7.93
N GLY A 52 0.25 -4.75 6.88
CA GLY A 52 1.02 -3.52 6.91
C GLY A 52 0.38 -2.41 7.72
N ALA A 53 -0.92 -2.52 7.97
CA ALA A 53 -1.62 -1.45 8.68
C ALA A 53 -1.04 -1.20 10.07
N ASN A 54 -0.48 -2.24 10.68
CA ASN A 54 0.10 -2.10 12.01
C ASN A 54 1.39 -1.30 12.02
N PHE A 55 1.96 -1.09 10.86
CA PHE A 55 3.23 -0.37 10.74
C PHE A 55 3.07 0.99 10.09
N VAL A 56 1.84 1.44 9.94
CA VAL A 56 1.57 2.70 9.25
C VAL A 56 1.53 3.84 10.25
N ASP A 57 2.30 4.88 9.96
CA ASP A 57 2.26 6.13 10.70
C ASP A 57 1.62 7.18 9.81
N ILE A 58 0.65 7.88 10.36
CA ILE A 58 0.00 8.94 9.62
C ILE A 58 0.59 10.26 10.06
N VAL A 59 1.18 10.95 9.09
CA VAL A 59 1.85 12.22 9.35
C VAL A 59 1.02 13.32 8.71
N GLU A 60 0.52 14.23 9.51
CA GLU A 60 -0.25 15.36 9.01
C GLU A 60 0.66 16.54 8.83
N GLU A 61 0.66 17.04 7.61
CA GLU A 61 1.43 18.21 7.30
C GLU A 61 0.53 19.38 7.25
N GLY A 62 0.93 20.35 7.89
CA GLY A 62 0.48 21.54 7.83
C GLY A 62 -0.72 22.01 7.82
N SER A 63 -1.42 22.33 7.89
CA SER A 63 -2.54 22.86 7.86
C SER A 63 -2.76 24.16 7.72
#